data_2c46828e47ad0963083f48a37dc011e1
#
_entry.id   2c46828e47ad0963083f48a37dc011e1
#
_cell.length_a   1.000
_cell.length_b   1.000
_cell.length_c   1.000
_cell.angle_alpha   90.00
_cell.angle_beta   90.00
_cell.angle_gamma   90.00
#
_symmetry.space_group_name_H-M   'P 1'
#
loop_
_entity.id
_entity.type
_entity.pdbx_description
1 polymer ?
#
loop_
_entity_poly.entity_id
_entity_poly.type
_entity_poly.pdbx_seq_one_letter_code
_entity_poly.pdbx_strand_id
1 'polypeptide(L)'
;MIVSNLIKRIKFIENKFFQYTNYNALNNFFRNNIDLKKKIKTVYDIGAHKGDWSKKTKEVLLNSEFYLFEANKVHEEILNKTKMKYFTYLLSDKIKNVNFYRINSTGDSYYKQKSLYKKKDIIKIKAFDLDSLRKKLNLPFPDFIKLDTQGSELDILRGASQTIKKVVLILIEMPLIDFNYKSPRIQKYLDYMDKINFEPVELIEKHIYKKKLVQIDILFKKSV
;
A
#
# COMPACT_ATOMS: atom_id res chain seq x y z
N MET A 1 31.86 3.05 13.89
CA MET A 1 31.91 4.13 12.88
C MET A 1 31.30 3.73 11.54
N ILE A 2 31.58 2.54 10.98
CA ILE A 2 31.03 2.07 9.67
C ILE A 2 29.50 1.88 9.71
N VAL A 3 28.95 1.32 10.80
CA VAL A 3 27.50 1.06 10.94
C VAL A 3 26.68 2.34 11.04
N SER A 4 27.19 3.39 11.71
CA SER A 4 26.51 4.69 11.82
C SER A 4 26.42 5.42 10.48
N ASN A 5 27.44 5.27 9.64
CA ASN A 5 27.44 5.82 8.27
C ASN A 5 26.50 5.07 7.33
N LEU A 6 26.34 3.75 7.52
CA LEU A 6 25.39 2.96 6.74
C LEU A 6 23.94 3.34 7.10
N ILE A 7 23.64 3.52 8.39
CA ILE A 7 22.32 3.97 8.87
C ILE A 7 22.00 5.38 8.39
N LYS A 8 22.97 6.30 8.42
CA LYS A 8 22.81 7.66 7.85
C LYS A 8 22.60 7.63 6.33
N ARG A 9 23.29 6.74 5.61
CA ARG A 9 23.07 6.53 4.18
C ARG A 9 21.71 5.94 3.86
N ILE A 10 21.21 5.02 4.68
CA ILE A 10 19.86 4.44 4.52
C ILE A 10 18.82 5.53 4.76
N LYS A 11 18.91 6.33 5.83
CA LYS A 11 18.01 7.47 6.09
C LYS A 11 18.10 8.55 5.02
N PHE A 12 19.29 8.82 4.48
CA PHE A 12 19.47 9.75 3.36
C PHE A 12 18.84 9.24 2.07
N ILE A 13 18.88 7.93 1.83
CA ILE A 13 18.24 7.26 0.70
C ILE A 13 16.72 7.33 0.86
N GLU A 14 16.18 7.08 2.06
CA GLU A 14 14.75 7.22 2.36
C GLU A 14 14.25 8.64 2.09
N ASN A 15 14.95 9.66 2.60
CA ASN A 15 14.59 11.07 2.37
C ASN A 15 14.67 11.50 0.89
N LYS A 16 15.58 10.92 0.09
CA LYS A 16 15.62 11.17 -1.37
C LYS A 16 14.57 10.38 -2.16
N PHE A 17 14.13 9.22 -1.68
CA PHE A 17 13.05 8.44 -2.27
C PHE A 17 11.71 9.21 -2.21
N PHE A 18 11.47 9.94 -1.12
CA PHE A 18 10.23 10.70 -0.90
C PHE A 18 10.12 12.02 -1.67
N GLN A 19 11.16 12.47 -2.39
CA GLN A 19 11.16 13.79 -3.05
C GLN A 19 10.48 13.86 -4.41
N TYR A 20 9.97 12.74 -4.95
CA TYR A 20 9.29 12.70 -6.25
C TYR A 20 7.87 12.12 -6.18
N THR A 21 7.14 12.36 -5.08
CA THR A 21 5.71 12.08 -5.04
C THR A 21 5.00 13.07 -5.95
N ASN A 22 4.54 12.62 -7.10
CA ASN A 22 3.75 13.46 -7.99
C ASN A 22 2.29 13.51 -7.48
N TYR A 23 2.10 14.11 -6.29
CA TYR A 23 0.78 14.35 -5.70
C TYR A 23 -0.18 15.04 -6.68
N ASN A 24 0.39 15.74 -7.65
CA ASN A 24 -0.37 16.39 -8.70
C ASN A 24 -1.09 15.37 -9.61
N ALA A 25 -0.53 14.16 -9.83
CA ALA A 25 -1.14 13.19 -10.73
C ALA A 25 -2.49 12.69 -10.21
N LEU A 26 -2.59 12.25 -8.96
CA LEU A 26 -3.85 11.79 -8.37
C LEU A 26 -4.88 12.93 -8.26
N ASN A 27 -4.44 14.13 -7.87
CA ASN A 27 -5.30 15.30 -7.82
C ASN A 27 -5.81 15.71 -9.21
N ASN A 28 -4.94 15.72 -10.21
CA ASN A 28 -5.31 16.00 -11.60
C ASN A 28 -6.27 14.95 -12.15
N PHE A 29 -6.03 13.67 -11.86
CA PHE A 29 -6.96 12.61 -12.23
C PHE A 29 -8.37 12.88 -11.68
N PHE A 30 -8.50 13.20 -10.40
CA PHE A 30 -9.80 13.50 -9.79
C PHE A 30 -10.40 14.83 -10.24
N ARG A 31 -9.59 15.83 -10.62
CA ARG A 31 -10.09 17.08 -11.24
C ARG A 31 -10.70 16.81 -12.60
N ASN A 32 -10.09 15.93 -13.38
CA ASN A 32 -10.58 15.55 -14.70
C ASN A 32 -11.73 14.54 -14.67
N ASN A 33 -11.97 13.89 -13.51
CA ASN A 33 -12.99 12.87 -13.31
C ASN A 33 -13.91 13.22 -12.13
N ILE A 34 -14.58 14.38 -12.19
CA ILE A 34 -15.37 14.94 -11.08
C ILE A 34 -16.49 13.99 -10.63
N ASP A 35 -17.20 13.35 -11.56
CA ASP A 35 -18.30 12.45 -11.22
C ASP A 35 -17.80 11.16 -10.56
N LEU A 36 -16.66 10.66 -10.98
CA LEU A 36 -16.00 9.54 -10.33
C LEU A 36 -15.56 9.96 -8.90
N LYS A 37 -14.96 11.14 -8.76
CA LYS A 37 -14.56 11.69 -7.45
C LYS A 37 -15.74 11.75 -6.48
N LYS A 38 -16.92 12.18 -6.93
CA LYS A 38 -18.14 12.25 -6.09
C LYS A 38 -18.63 10.89 -5.61
N LYS A 39 -18.35 9.80 -6.37
CA LYS A 39 -18.72 8.44 -6.04
C LYS A 39 -17.82 7.80 -4.97
N ILE A 40 -16.58 8.30 -4.80
CA ILE A 40 -15.67 7.78 -3.78
C ILE A 40 -16.09 8.27 -2.39
N LYS A 41 -16.66 7.38 -1.59
CA LYS A 41 -17.09 7.65 -0.21
C LYS A 41 -16.23 6.94 0.83
N THR A 42 -15.69 5.79 0.47
CA THR A 42 -14.90 4.95 1.37
C THR A 42 -13.57 4.60 0.74
N VAL A 43 -12.48 4.92 1.44
CA VAL A 43 -11.10 4.67 1.00
C VAL A 43 -10.43 3.74 2.01
N TYR A 44 -9.82 2.66 1.50
CA TYR A 44 -8.94 1.81 2.29
C TYR A 44 -7.49 2.10 1.90
N ASP A 45 -6.66 2.47 2.88
CA ASP A 45 -5.22 2.65 2.74
C ASP A 45 -4.53 1.45 3.41
N ILE A 46 -4.05 0.51 2.60
CA ILE A 46 -3.46 -0.75 3.07
C ILE A 46 -1.95 -0.65 2.94
N GLY A 47 -1.24 -0.75 4.07
CA GLY A 47 0.14 -0.35 4.23
C GLY A 47 0.25 1.15 4.51
N ALA A 48 -0.58 1.64 5.42
CA ALA A 48 -0.73 3.07 5.66
C ALA A 48 0.50 3.73 6.33
N HIS A 49 1.42 2.93 6.90
CA HIS A 49 2.60 3.43 7.58
C HIS A 49 2.24 4.52 8.62
N LYS A 50 2.58 5.78 8.38
CA LYS A 50 2.24 6.94 9.24
C LYS A 50 0.97 7.69 8.81
N GLY A 51 0.28 7.18 7.81
CA GLY A 51 -0.94 7.77 7.27
C GLY A 51 -0.72 9.03 6.42
N ASP A 52 0.51 9.28 5.95
CA ASP A 52 0.82 10.51 5.22
C ASP A 52 0.13 10.56 3.85
N TRP A 53 0.03 9.42 3.16
CA TRP A 53 -0.74 9.33 1.92
C TRP A 53 -2.22 9.64 2.16
N SER A 54 -2.81 9.02 3.19
CA SER A 54 -4.21 9.25 3.56
C SER A 54 -4.50 10.69 3.91
N LYS A 55 -3.64 11.37 4.70
CA LYS A 55 -3.80 12.80 5.05
C LYS A 55 -3.90 13.66 3.80
N LYS A 56 -2.96 13.50 2.90
CA LYS A 56 -2.90 14.28 1.66
C LYS A 56 -4.05 13.93 0.71
N THR A 57 -4.40 12.65 0.55
CA THR A 57 -5.52 12.24 -0.30
C THR A 57 -6.86 12.71 0.26
N LYS A 58 -6.99 12.83 1.58
CA LYS A 58 -8.17 13.41 2.22
C LYS A 58 -8.43 14.87 1.82
N GLU A 59 -7.38 15.64 1.53
CA GLU A 59 -7.51 17.02 1.01
C GLU A 59 -8.15 17.05 -0.40
N VAL A 60 -7.98 15.97 -1.16
CA VAL A 60 -8.60 15.80 -2.48
C VAL A 60 -10.00 15.21 -2.36
N LEU A 61 -10.17 14.18 -1.52
CA LEU A 61 -11.41 13.43 -1.31
C LEU A 61 -12.08 13.83 0.01
N LEU A 62 -12.44 15.13 0.15
CA LEU A 62 -12.95 15.73 1.39
C LEU A 62 -14.15 14.99 2.01
N ASN A 63 -15.04 14.45 1.16
CA ASN A 63 -16.28 13.78 1.57
C ASN A 63 -16.14 12.26 1.71
N SER A 64 -14.90 11.72 1.72
CA SER A 64 -14.64 10.30 1.86
C SER A 64 -14.21 9.96 3.28
N GLU A 65 -14.60 8.79 3.78
CA GLU A 65 -14.06 8.21 5.01
C GLU A 65 -12.86 7.33 4.68
N PHE A 66 -11.81 7.44 5.52
CA PHE A 66 -10.58 6.69 5.37
C PHE A 66 -10.44 5.64 6.46
N TYR A 67 -10.08 4.44 6.05
CA TYR A 67 -9.82 3.28 6.89
C TYR A 67 -8.39 2.78 6.61
N LEU A 68 -7.50 2.96 7.58
CA LEU A 68 -6.07 2.72 7.45
C LEU A 68 -5.73 1.35 8.02
N PHE A 69 -4.99 0.54 7.27
CA PHE A 69 -4.50 -0.77 7.73
C PHE A 69 -2.97 -0.73 7.75
N GLU A 70 -2.40 -0.99 8.94
CA GLU A 70 -0.96 -1.00 9.14
C GLU A 70 -0.57 -2.18 10.03
N ALA A 71 0.38 -3.02 9.58
CA ALA A 71 0.78 -4.21 10.32
C ALA A 71 1.72 -3.91 11.48
N ASN A 72 2.58 -2.90 11.33
CA ASN A 72 3.57 -2.55 12.33
C ASN A 72 2.98 -1.61 13.39
N LYS A 73 2.74 -2.14 14.58
CA LYS A 73 2.20 -1.39 15.74
C LYS A 73 3.04 -0.18 16.16
N VAL A 74 4.28 -0.08 15.74
CA VAL A 74 5.12 1.08 16.07
C VAL A 74 4.54 2.40 15.52
N HIS A 75 3.69 2.32 14.50
CA HIS A 75 3.04 3.47 13.89
C HIS A 75 1.70 3.86 14.54
N GLU A 76 1.23 3.09 15.52
CA GLU A 76 -0.09 3.25 16.14
C GLU A 76 -0.29 4.64 16.75
N GLU A 77 0.71 5.16 17.48
CA GLU A 77 0.65 6.49 18.08
C GLU A 77 0.51 7.61 17.03
N ILE A 78 1.22 7.49 15.89
CA ILE A 78 1.15 8.48 14.81
C ILE A 78 -0.19 8.36 14.07
N LEU A 79 -0.65 7.12 13.82
CA LEU A 79 -1.93 6.87 13.18
C LEU A 79 -3.09 7.43 14.00
N ASN A 80 -3.06 7.28 15.32
CA ASN A 80 -4.06 7.86 16.21
C ASN A 80 -4.16 9.39 16.07
N LYS A 81 -3.03 10.08 15.85
CA LYS A 81 -2.99 11.54 15.63
C LYS A 81 -3.63 11.96 14.29
N THR A 82 -3.85 11.05 13.36
CA THR A 82 -4.53 11.37 12.08
C THR A 82 -6.02 11.63 12.23
N LYS A 83 -6.62 11.18 13.35
CA LYS A 83 -8.07 11.17 13.58
C LYS A 83 -8.88 10.36 12.56
N MET A 84 -8.22 9.52 11.75
CA MET A 84 -8.84 8.57 10.84
C MET A 84 -9.00 7.21 11.54
N LYS A 85 -9.92 6.38 11.06
CA LYS A 85 -10.07 5.02 11.57
C LYS A 85 -8.86 4.18 11.13
N TYR A 86 -8.14 3.56 12.06
CA TYR A 86 -7.00 2.70 11.74
C TYR A 86 -7.08 1.34 12.43
N PHE A 87 -6.44 0.36 11.85
CA PHE A 87 -6.45 -1.03 12.28
C PHE A 87 -5.06 -1.64 12.16
N THR A 88 -4.55 -2.21 13.26
CA THR A 88 -3.23 -2.85 13.28
C THR A 88 -3.34 -4.34 12.93
N TYR A 89 -3.63 -4.62 11.67
CA TYR A 89 -3.71 -5.96 11.12
C TYR A 89 -2.79 -6.13 9.91
N LEU A 90 -2.14 -7.29 9.83
CA LEU A 90 -1.45 -7.74 8.63
C LEU A 90 -2.47 -8.40 7.70
N LEU A 91 -2.53 -7.95 6.45
CA LEU A 91 -3.41 -8.52 5.43
C LEU A 91 -2.67 -9.47 4.50
N SER A 92 -3.37 -10.49 3.99
CA SER A 92 -2.87 -11.52 3.08
C SER A 92 -4.00 -12.19 2.31
N ASP A 93 -3.70 -13.31 1.61
CA ASP A 93 -4.67 -14.13 0.85
C ASP A 93 -5.64 -14.92 1.73
N LYS A 94 -5.24 -15.26 2.97
CA LYS A 94 -6.01 -16.06 3.92
C LYS A 94 -5.47 -15.88 5.34
N ILE A 95 -6.22 -16.37 6.33
CA ILE A 95 -5.77 -16.40 7.72
C ILE A 95 -4.60 -17.39 7.85
N LYS A 96 -3.43 -16.88 8.23
CA LYS A 96 -2.19 -17.67 8.42
C LYS A 96 -1.21 -16.95 9.35
N ASN A 97 -0.27 -17.71 9.95
CA ASN A 97 0.85 -17.11 10.65
C ASN A 97 2.01 -16.93 9.69
N VAL A 98 2.64 -15.76 9.72
CA VAL A 98 3.78 -15.42 8.86
C VAL A 98 4.91 -14.79 9.67
N ASN A 99 6.12 -14.84 9.13
CA ASN A 99 7.21 -14.00 9.61
C ASN A 99 7.06 -12.61 9.00
N PHE A 100 6.99 -11.59 9.84
CA PHE A 100 6.95 -10.20 9.42
C PHE A 100 8.31 -9.56 9.65
N TYR A 101 8.90 -9.02 8.60
CA TYR A 101 10.25 -8.47 8.57
C TYR A 101 10.15 -6.95 8.72
N ARG A 102 10.63 -6.43 9.85
CA ARG A 102 10.65 -5.00 10.13
C ARG A 102 12.04 -4.44 9.85
N ILE A 103 12.11 -3.39 9.07
CA ILE A 103 13.36 -2.70 8.77
C ILE A 103 13.41 -1.29 9.38
N ASN A 104 12.41 -0.94 10.22
CA ASN A 104 12.24 0.38 10.83
C ASN A 104 12.17 1.53 9.81
N SER A 105 11.61 1.25 8.64
CA SER A 105 11.40 2.19 7.54
C SER A 105 10.14 1.79 6.74
N THR A 106 9.95 2.36 5.56
CA THR A 106 8.79 2.09 4.68
C THR A 106 8.77 0.70 4.04
N GLY A 107 9.77 -0.14 4.27
CA GLY A 107 9.91 -1.45 3.61
C GLY A 107 9.48 -2.65 4.46
N ASP A 108 8.67 -2.47 5.50
CA ASP A 108 8.17 -3.56 6.32
C ASP A 108 7.26 -4.49 5.48
N SER A 109 7.51 -5.82 5.55
CA SER A 109 6.75 -6.80 4.76
C SER A 109 6.83 -8.19 5.38
N TYR A 110 5.93 -9.10 4.99
CA TYR A 110 6.14 -10.53 5.25
C TYR A 110 6.92 -11.23 4.12
N TYR A 111 7.21 -10.54 3.02
CA TYR A 111 8.21 -10.96 2.06
C TYR A 111 9.60 -10.52 2.52
N LYS A 112 10.52 -11.47 2.62
CA LYS A 112 11.88 -11.19 3.07
C LYS A 112 12.61 -10.30 2.06
N GLN A 113 13.02 -9.11 2.46
CA GLN A 113 13.88 -8.26 1.63
C GLN A 113 15.25 -8.91 1.39
N LYS A 114 15.94 -8.51 0.33
CA LYS A 114 17.33 -8.90 0.04
C LYS A 114 18.36 -8.19 0.94
N SER A 115 17.92 -7.27 1.81
CA SER A 115 18.75 -6.58 2.79
C SER A 115 19.05 -7.44 4.02
N LEU A 116 20.07 -7.09 4.79
CA LEU A 116 20.46 -7.79 6.02
C LEU A 116 19.47 -7.48 7.16
N TYR A 117 18.71 -8.49 7.59
CA TYR A 117 17.88 -8.41 8.80
C TYR A 117 18.67 -8.87 10.04
N LYS A 118 18.47 -8.17 11.16
CA LYS A 118 18.79 -8.72 12.47
C LYS A 118 17.67 -9.64 12.90
N LYS A 119 17.99 -10.76 13.58
CA LYS A 119 16.98 -11.74 14.03
C LYS A 119 15.85 -11.12 14.86
N LYS A 120 16.15 -10.06 15.61
CA LYS A 120 15.18 -9.29 16.41
C LYS A 120 14.16 -8.47 15.57
N ASP A 121 14.45 -8.24 14.31
CA ASP A 121 13.59 -7.48 13.41
C ASP A 121 12.55 -8.38 12.71
N ILE A 122 12.50 -9.66 13.09
CA ILE A 122 11.56 -10.65 12.56
C ILE A 122 10.60 -11.04 13.67
N ILE A 123 9.32 -10.82 13.46
CA ILE A 123 8.27 -11.24 14.40
C ILE A 123 7.27 -12.18 13.72
N LYS A 124 6.73 -13.14 14.47
CA LYS A 124 5.61 -13.95 14.02
C LYS A 124 4.31 -13.18 14.26
N ILE A 125 3.50 -13.01 13.23
CA ILE A 125 2.23 -12.28 13.29
C ILE A 125 1.16 -13.06 12.52
N LYS A 126 -0.08 -12.96 12.98
CA LYS A 126 -1.24 -13.52 12.31
C LYS A 126 -1.68 -12.58 11.20
N ALA A 127 -1.72 -13.08 9.98
CA ALA A 127 -2.30 -12.40 8.82
C ALA A 127 -3.77 -12.78 8.66
N PHE A 128 -4.53 -11.87 8.06
CA PHE A 128 -5.96 -12.03 7.79
C PHE A 128 -6.25 -11.75 6.31
N ASP A 129 -7.27 -12.36 5.75
CA ASP A 129 -7.83 -11.91 4.49
C ASP A 129 -8.76 -10.71 4.72
N LEU A 130 -8.83 -9.83 3.72
CA LEU A 130 -9.59 -8.59 3.82
C LEU A 130 -11.10 -8.84 3.93
N ASP A 131 -11.63 -9.84 3.22
CA ASP A 131 -13.06 -10.16 3.23
C ASP A 131 -13.53 -10.56 4.63
N SER A 132 -12.81 -11.49 5.28
CA SER A 132 -13.10 -11.94 6.64
C SER A 132 -12.92 -10.81 7.65
N LEU A 133 -11.85 -10.02 7.52
CA LEU A 133 -11.58 -8.92 8.45
C LEU A 133 -12.63 -7.81 8.33
N ARG A 134 -12.99 -7.42 7.10
CA ARG A 134 -14.05 -6.43 6.85
C ARG A 134 -15.36 -6.85 7.49
N LYS A 135 -15.77 -8.12 7.31
CA LYS A 135 -16.98 -8.68 7.92
C LYS A 135 -16.89 -8.67 9.45
N LYS A 136 -15.77 -9.13 10.02
CA LYS A 136 -15.55 -9.19 11.48
C LYS A 136 -15.64 -7.81 12.13
N LEU A 137 -15.10 -6.78 11.49
CA LEU A 137 -15.07 -5.41 12.02
C LEU A 137 -16.27 -4.56 11.55
N ASN A 138 -17.22 -5.16 10.83
CA ASN A 138 -18.40 -4.50 10.26
C ASN A 138 -18.03 -3.22 9.47
N LEU A 139 -16.99 -3.31 8.61
CA LEU A 139 -16.54 -2.17 7.82
C LEU A 139 -17.35 -2.05 6.52
N PRO A 140 -17.59 -0.81 6.02
CA PRO A 140 -18.22 -0.58 4.73
C PRO A 140 -17.36 -1.15 3.60
N PHE A 141 -17.96 -1.42 2.44
CA PHE A 141 -17.19 -1.73 1.24
C PHE A 141 -16.43 -0.48 0.78
N PRO A 142 -15.15 -0.61 0.41
CA PRO A 142 -14.39 0.51 -0.15
C PRO A 142 -14.79 0.76 -1.60
N ASP A 143 -14.82 2.03 -1.99
CA ASP A 143 -14.88 2.45 -3.39
C ASP A 143 -13.48 2.55 -3.99
N PHE A 144 -12.49 2.89 -3.15
CA PHE A 144 -11.11 3.05 -3.53
C PHE A 144 -10.17 2.32 -2.54
N ILE A 145 -9.26 1.51 -3.06
CA ILE A 145 -8.21 0.83 -2.27
C ILE A 145 -6.84 1.29 -2.75
N LYS A 146 -5.97 1.72 -1.83
CA LYS A 146 -4.53 1.81 -2.04
C LYS A 146 -3.85 0.59 -1.44
N LEU A 147 -2.89 0.03 -2.17
CA LEU A 147 -2.05 -1.09 -1.77
C LEU A 147 -0.58 -0.72 -1.89
N ASP A 148 0.12 -0.68 -0.76
CA ASP A 148 1.54 -0.39 -0.65
C ASP A 148 2.09 -1.20 0.54
N THR A 149 2.31 -2.49 0.29
CA THR A 149 2.66 -3.48 1.33
C THR A 149 3.94 -4.23 1.04
N GLN A 150 4.72 -3.67 0.11
CA GLN A 150 6.07 -4.11 -0.22
C GLN A 150 6.13 -5.59 -0.64
N GLY A 151 5.25 -5.96 -1.61
CA GLY A 151 5.23 -7.25 -2.29
C GLY A 151 4.05 -8.16 -1.95
N SER A 152 3.18 -7.80 -0.99
CA SER A 152 2.02 -8.62 -0.61
C SER A 152 0.69 -8.19 -1.25
N GLU A 153 0.70 -7.22 -2.13
CA GLU A 153 -0.48 -6.60 -2.74
C GLU A 153 -1.36 -7.64 -3.45
N LEU A 154 -0.76 -8.53 -4.25
CA LEU A 154 -1.51 -9.59 -4.95
C LEU A 154 -2.12 -10.62 -3.99
N ASP A 155 -1.44 -10.93 -2.89
CA ASP A 155 -2.01 -11.82 -1.88
C ASP A 155 -3.21 -11.16 -1.20
N ILE A 156 -3.11 -9.87 -0.89
CA ILE A 156 -4.21 -9.10 -0.31
C ILE A 156 -5.41 -9.04 -1.27
N LEU A 157 -5.17 -8.80 -2.57
CA LEU A 157 -6.22 -8.80 -3.58
C LEU A 157 -6.91 -10.17 -3.70
N ARG A 158 -6.16 -11.29 -3.57
CA ARG A 158 -6.76 -12.65 -3.53
C ARG A 158 -7.64 -12.84 -2.30
N GLY A 159 -7.22 -12.31 -1.15
CA GLY A 159 -7.98 -12.33 0.11
C GLY A 159 -9.13 -11.33 0.19
N ALA A 160 -9.34 -10.55 -0.88
CA ALA A 160 -10.37 -9.51 -0.99
C ALA A 160 -11.40 -9.80 -2.09
N SER A 161 -11.57 -11.06 -2.47
CA SER A 161 -12.33 -11.46 -3.66
C SER A 161 -13.81 -10.97 -3.69
N GLN A 162 -14.43 -10.81 -2.55
CA GLN A 162 -15.79 -10.26 -2.45
C GLN A 162 -15.76 -8.73 -2.34
N THR A 163 -14.79 -8.19 -1.58
CA THR A 163 -14.60 -6.75 -1.41
C THR A 163 -14.34 -6.08 -2.76
N ILE A 164 -13.44 -6.62 -3.58
CA ILE A 164 -13.05 -6.09 -4.90
C ILE A 164 -14.25 -5.95 -5.85
N LYS A 165 -15.28 -6.78 -5.72
CA LYS A 165 -16.48 -6.67 -6.58
C LYS A 165 -17.17 -5.30 -6.48
N LYS A 166 -17.01 -4.61 -5.35
CA LYS A 166 -17.60 -3.29 -5.09
C LYS A 166 -16.63 -2.12 -5.31
N VAL A 167 -15.34 -2.41 -5.45
CA VAL A 167 -14.31 -1.40 -5.64
C VAL A 167 -14.36 -0.82 -7.05
N VAL A 168 -14.18 0.48 -7.15
CA VAL A 168 -14.15 1.24 -8.41
C VAL A 168 -12.72 1.58 -8.83
N LEU A 169 -11.86 1.92 -7.85
CA LEU A 169 -10.46 2.29 -8.06
C LEU A 169 -9.52 1.48 -7.18
N ILE A 170 -8.39 1.09 -7.75
CA ILE A 170 -7.29 0.46 -7.01
C ILE A 170 -5.98 1.15 -7.40
N LEU A 171 -5.26 1.68 -6.41
CA LEU A 171 -3.91 2.20 -6.57
C LEU A 171 -2.92 1.15 -6.03
N ILE A 172 -1.94 0.77 -6.84
CA ILE A 172 -0.98 -0.27 -6.45
C ILE A 172 0.44 0.22 -6.71
N GLU A 173 1.30 0.09 -5.68
CA GLU A 173 2.75 0.16 -5.82
C GLU A 173 3.28 -1.15 -6.40
N MET A 174 3.94 -1.08 -7.57
CA MET A 174 4.43 -2.25 -8.29
C MET A 174 5.94 -2.21 -8.48
N PRO A 175 6.68 -3.23 -8.02
CA PRO A 175 8.12 -3.31 -8.18
C PRO A 175 8.48 -3.69 -9.63
N LEU A 176 9.46 -2.96 -10.19
CA LEU A 176 10.11 -3.27 -11.48
C LEU A 176 11.36 -4.11 -11.30
N ILE A 177 11.91 -4.13 -10.09
CA ILE A 177 13.10 -4.91 -9.71
C ILE A 177 12.78 -5.80 -8.50
N ASP A 178 13.62 -6.80 -8.24
CA ASP A 178 13.44 -7.73 -7.12
C ASP A 178 13.95 -7.13 -5.81
N PHE A 179 13.13 -6.39 -5.10
CA PHE A 179 13.43 -5.92 -3.72
C PHE A 179 13.33 -7.05 -2.70
N ASN A 180 12.28 -7.85 -2.82
CA ASN A 180 11.94 -8.90 -1.88
C ASN A 180 12.08 -10.29 -2.51
N TYR A 181 12.52 -11.28 -1.73
CA TYR A 181 12.57 -12.66 -2.19
C TYR A 181 11.17 -13.17 -2.54
N LYS A 182 11.01 -13.70 -3.77
CA LYS A 182 9.75 -14.30 -4.25
C LYS A 182 8.55 -13.36 -4.34
N SER A 183 8.73 -12.04 -4.14
CA SER A 183 7.65 -11.09 -4.43
C SER A 183 7.32 -11.07 -5.92
N PRO A 184 6.05 -10.80 -6.27
CA PRO A 184 5.66 -10.67 -7.67
C PRO A 184 6.37 -9.50 -8.35
N ARG A 185 6.64 -9.62 -9.65
CA ARG A 185 7.06 -8.51 -10.52
C ARG A 185 5.85 -7.92 -11.23
N ILE A 186 6.02 -6.73 -11.80
CA ILE A 186 4.99 -5.95 -12.48
C ILE A 186 4.10 -6.78 -13.43
N GLN A 187 4.65 -7.69 -14.22
CA GLN A 187 3.86 -8.51 -15.15
C GLN A 187 2.73 -9.26 -14.44
N LYS A 188 3.01 -9.85 -13.26
CA LYS A 188 2.00 -10.59 -12.49
C LYS A 188 0.89 -9.68 -11.94
N TYR A 189 1.22 -8.41 -11.67
CA TYR A 189 0.22 -7.43 -11.25
C TYR A 189 -0.70 -7.07 -12.42
N LEU A 190 -0.13 -6.79 -13.60
CA LEU A 190 -0.92 -6.47 -14.79
C LEU A 190 -1.83 -7.64 -15.19
N ASP A 191 -1.30 -8.86 -15.26
CA ASP A 191 -2.07 -10.07 -15.56
C ASP A 191 -3.22 -10.29 -14.56
N TYR A 192 -2.96 -10.02 -13.27
CA TYR A 192 -3.99 -10.18 -12.25
C TYR A 192 -5.06 -9.11 -12.32
N MET A 193 -4.69 -7.85 -12.54
CA MET A 193 -5.64 -6.73 -12.67
C MET A 193 -6.55 -6.90 -13.90
N ASP A 194 -5.99 -7.33 -15.03
CA ASP A 194 -6.77 -7.68 -16.22
C ASP A 194 -7.77 -8.80 -15.92
N LYS A 195 -7.32 -9.88 -15.27
CA LYS A 195 -8.18 -11.00 -14.88
C LYS A 195 -9.37 -10.60 -14.00
N ILE A 196 -9.24 -9.55 -13.19
CA ILE A 196 -10.31 -9.05 -12.32
C ILE A 196 -11.06 -7.84 -12.90
N ASN A 197 -10.88 -7.58 -14.20
CA ASN A 197 -11.51 -6.50 -14.97
C ASN A 197 -11.17 -5.10 -14.43
N PHE A 198 -9.90 -4.83 -14.17
CA PHE A 198 -9.38 -3.50 -13.87
C PHE A 198 -8.35 -3.08 -14.89
N GLU A 199 -8.57 -1.94 -15.53
CA GLU A 199 -7.67 -1.35 -16.52
C GLU A 199 -6.82 -0.21 -15.92
N PRO A 200 -5.53 -0.06 -16.31
CA PRO A 200 -4.71 1.05 -15.87
C PRO A 200 -5.20 2.36 -16.50
N VAL A 201 -5.43 3.38 -15.65
CA VAL A 201 -5.95 4.69 -16.11
C VAL A 201 -5.00 5.85 -15.83
N GLU A 202 -4.06 5.72 -14.88
CA GLU A 202 -3.13 6.81 -14.57
C GLU A 202 -1.85 6.27 -13.93
N LEU A 203 -0.71 6.83 -14.29
CA LEU A 203 0.57 6.64 -13.62
C LEU A 203 0.73 7.71 -12.53
N ILE A 204 0.58 7.31 -11.28
CA ILE A 204 0.56 8.23 -10.14
C ILE A 204 1.96 8.62 -9.70
N GLU A 205 2.86 7.63 -9.57
CA GLU A 205 4.21 7.88 -9.06
C GLU A 205 5.27 7.03 -9.74
N LYS A 206 6.50 7.58 -9.81
CA LYS A 206 7.70 6.90 -10.31
C LYS A 206 8.77 6.95 -9.23
N HIS A 207 9.26 5.79 -8.82
CA HIS A 207 10.35 5.69 -7.84
C HIS A 207 11.66 5.41 -8.54
N ILE A 208 12.62 6.34 -8.39
CA ILE A 208 13.92 6.26 -9.05
C ILE A 208 15.02 6.08 -7.98
N TYR A 209 15.80 5.02 -8.12
CA TYR A 209 16.96 4.77 -7.29
C TYR A 209 18.21 4.63 -8.14
N LYS A 210 19.27 5.40 -7.83
CA LYS A 210 20.53 5.43 -8.60
C LYS A 210 20.31 5.58 -10.11
N LYS A 211 19.44 6.52 -10.50
CA LYS A 211 19.06 6.80 -11.92
C LYS A 211 18.32 5.65 -12.62
N LYS A 212 17.86 4.63 -11.89
CA LYS A 212 17.06 3.54 -12.44
C LYS A 212 15.63 3.64 -11.90
N LEU A 213 14.66 3.46 -12.76
CA LEU A 213 13.26 3.29 -12.36
C LEU A 213 13.13 1.93 -11.67
N VAL A 214 12.63 1.92 -10.44
CA VAL A 214 12.61 0.71 -9.58
C VAL A 214 11.22 0.27 -9.15
N GLN A 215 10.28 1.22 -9.01
CA GLN A 215 8.87 0.98 -8.69
C GLN A 215 8.01 2.03 -9.38
N ILE A 216 6.75 1.73 -9.60
CA ILE A 216 5.74 2.65 -10.09
C ILE A 216 4.42 2.40 -9.37
N ASP A 217 3.65 3.48 -9.18
CA ASP A 217 2.30 3.44 -8.66
C ASP A 217 1.32 3.65 -9.80
N ILE A 218 0.50 2.66 -10.08
CA ILE A 218 -0.53 2.74 -11.13
C ILE A 218 -1.92 2.75 -10.49
N LEU A 219 -2.74 3.68 -10.93
CA LEU A 219 -4.16 3.71 -10.65
C LEU A 219 -4.90 2.87 -11.69
N PHE A 220 -5.65 1.91 -11.20
CA PHE A 220 -6.54 1.07 -12.00
C PHE A 220 -7.99 1.43 -11.72
N LYS A 221 -8.80 1.39 -12.75
CA LYS A 221 -10.25 1.58 -12.69
C LYS A 221 -10.94 0.32 -13.16
N LYS A 222 -12.05 -0.02 -12.49
CA LYS A 222 -12.88 -1.15 -12.90
C LYS A 222 -13.49 -0.90 -14.27
N SER A 223 -13.27 -1.84 -15.19
CA SER A 223 -13.92 -1.84 -16.50
C SER A 223 -15.43 -2.09 -16.33
N VAL A 224 -16.23 -1.43 -17.15
CA VAL A 224 -17.72 -1.50 -17.12
C VAL A 224 -18.20 -2.74 -17.82
#